data_47471aed0da0cafe9477249bc30aafa5
#
_entry.id   47471aed0da0cafe9477249bc30aafa5
#
_cell.length_a   1.000
_cell.length_b   1.000
_cell.length_c   1.000
_cell.angle_alpha   90.00
_cell.angle_beta   90.00
_cell.angle_gamma   90.00
#
_symmetry.space_group_name_H-M   'P 1'
#
loop_
_entity.id
_entity.type
_entity.pdbx_description
1 polymer ?
#
loop_
_entity_poly.entity_id
_entity_poly.type
_entity_poly.pdbx_seq_one_letter_code
_entity_poly.pdbx_strand_id
1 'polypeptide(L)'
;MPVALDPPITDVSTRVAAHLMPVRRFDEACELVVDHLTRIAPMGLWAVTRIHRGDQILLAAQGDGYPLATGAVLPYAASFCLSMVSGAAPRIAPDVGAVPEYAATADVCPFPVSAYVGTPIVAPGGELFGTVCGYDAQRQPESLERLQPLLDLLSSLLSAVLAGDLHATEAARELEQARREADLDPLTGLLNRRGWSRYVRAEEQRFRRFGDPACVVVIDLDQLKVVNDTCGHAAGDRYICRAAEVLAETVREGDVLARLGGDEFGIVAVGATIDHGRELVDRAERAMAAAGIAGSFGLAPYTVVSGFPGAWRQADNAMYAQKQRRRGRPDDRETGR
;
A
#
# COMPACT_ATOMS: atom_id res chain seq x y z
N MET A 1 58.65 -34.93 -7.30
CA MET A 1 57.73 -34.19 -8.15
C MET A 1 56.50 -33.84 -7.27
N PRO A 2 56.24 -32.57 -6.96
CA PRO A 2 55.06 -32.20 -6.19
C PRO A 2 53.84 -32.24 -7.10
N VAL A 3 52.77 -32.90 -6.60
CA VAL A 3 51.43 -32.92 -7.21
C VAL A 3 50.88 -31.52 -7.17
N ALA A 4 50.57 -30.97 -8.33
CA ALA A 4 49.85 -29.66 -8.42
C ALA A 4 48.44 -29.84 -7.85
N LEU A 5 48.15 -29.14 -6.77
CA LEU A 5 46.79 -28.99 -6.27
C LEU A 5 46.03 -28.08 -7.27
N ASP A 6 44.92 -28.61 -7.78
CA ASP A 6 43.97 -27.82 -8.57
C ASP A 6 43.56 -26.53 -7.80
N PRO A 7 43.38 -25.42 -8.50
CA PRO A 7 42.94 -24.20 -7.87
C PRO A 7 41.54 -24.39 -7.22
N PRO A 8 41.27 -23.76 -6.09
CA PRO A 8 39.96 -23.87 -5.46
C PRO A 8 38.87 -23.38 -6.43
N ILE A 9 37.79 -24.18 -6.54
CA ILE A 9 36.58 -23.80 -7.27
C ILE A 9 36.04 -22.54 -6.56
N THR A 10 36.50 -21.39 -7.02
CA THR A 10 35.99 -20.08 -6.61
C THR A 10 34.82 -19.70 -7.52
N ASP A 11 33.69 -19.46 -6.89
CA ASP A 11 32.46 -18.87 -7.44
C ASP A 11 31.54 -19.83 -8.20
N VAL A 12 30.98 -20.79 -7.45
CA VAL A 12 29.71 -21.39 -7.84
C VAL A 12 28.65 -20.29 -7.66
N SER A 13 28.11 -19.78 -8.77
CA SER A 13 26.99 -18.83 -8.72
C SER A 13 25.85 -19.43 -7.89
N THR A 14 25.58 -18.86 -6.73
CA THR A 14 24.47 -19.26 -5.86
C THR A 14 23.13 -18.68 -6.32
N ARG A 15 23.10 -17.97 -7.46
CA ARG A 15 21.88 -17.40 -8.02
C ARG A 15 21.10 -18.47 -8.77
N VAL A 16 19.88 -18.72 -8.31
CA VAL A 16 18.92 -19.59 -8.99
C VAL A 16 18.42 -18.90 -10.25
N ALA A 17 18.31 -19.67 -11.35
CA ALA A 17 17.76 -19.14 -12.61
C ALA A 17 16.29 -18.69 -12.41
N ALA A 18 15.86 -17.66 -13.12
CA ALA A 18 14.55 -17.03 -12.93
C ALA A 18 13.36 -18.02 -13.03
N HIS A 19 13.44 -18.99 -13.95
CA HIS A 19 12.41 -20.03 -14.13
C HIS A 19 12.39 -21.12 -13.03
N LEU A 20 13.39 -21.13 -12.14
CA LEU A 20 13.48 -22.03 -10.98
C LEU A 20 13.16 -21.29 -9.66
N MET A 21 12.82 -20.01 -9.72
CA MET A 21 12.45 -19.27 -8.53
C MET A 21 11.12 -19.80 -7.96
N PRO A 22 11.02 -19.92 -6.64
CA PRO A 22 9.78 -20.37 -6.01
C PRO A 22 8.66 -19.33 -6.22
N VAL A 23 7.46 -19.83 -6.47
CA VAL A 23 6.24 -19.01 -6.50
C VAL A 23 5.99 -18.43 -5.13
N ARG A 24 5.73 -17.12 -5.07
CA ARG A 24 5.49 -16.39 -3.82
C ARG A 24 4.09 -15.81 -3.73
N ARG A 25 3.45 -15.62 -4.85
CA ARG A 25 2.11 -15.06 -4.94
C ARG A 25 1.09 -16.16 -5.04
N PHE A 26 -0.03 -15.99 -4.33
CA PHE A 26 -1.07 -17.01 -4.28
C PHE A 26 -1.78 -17.18 -5.63
N ASP A 27 -2.03 -16.10 -6.37
CA ASP A 27 -2.61 -16.15 -7.71
C ASP A 27 -1.76 -16.98 -8.69
N GLU A 28 -0.45 -16.77 -8.73
CA GLU A 28 0.49 -17.54 -9.55
C GLU A 28 0.49 -19.03 -9.16
N ALA A 29 0.41 -19.33 -7.85
CA ALA A 29 0.31 -20.71 -7.37
C ALA A 29 -0.99 -21.37 -7.80
N CYS A 30 -2.11 -20.66 -7.79
CA CYS A 30 -3.40 -21.16 -8.26
C CYS A 30 -3.36 -21.55 -9.75
N GLU A 31 -2.79 -20.68 -10.60
CA GLU A 31 -2.64 -20.95 -12.03
C GLU A 31 -1.78 -22.20 -12.28
N LEU A 32 -0.64 -22.34 -11.60
CA LEU A 32 0.24 -23.51 -11.71
C LEU A 32 -0.46 -24.81 -11.29
N VAL A 33 -1.24 -24.77 -10.21
CA VAL A 33 -1.99 -25.95 -9.72
C VAL A 33 -3.05 -26.35 -10.73
N VAL A 34 -3.81 -25.42 -11.26
CA VAL A 34 -4.84 -25.68 -12.26
C VAL A 34 -4.24 -26.24 -13.54
N ASP A 35 -3.16 -25.62 -14.05
CA ASP A 35 -2.43 -26.10 -15.24
C ASP A 35 -1.87 -27.53 -15.03
N HIS A 36 -1.31 -27.81 -13.86
CA HIS A 36 -0.81 -29.14 -13.55
C HIS A 36 -1.91 -30.18 -13.50
N LEU A 37 -3.02 -29.89 -12.80
CA LEU A 37 -4.16 -30.80 -12.66
C LEU A 37 -4.82 -31.07 -14.01
N THR A 38 -4.98 -30.07 -14.88
CA THR A 38 -5.52 -30.24 -16.22
C THR A 38 -4.67 -31.21 -17.08
N ARG A 39 -3.35 -31.20 -16.90
CA ARG A 39 -2.46 -32.11 -17.63
C ARG A 39 -2.46 -33.54 -17.13
N ILE A 40 -2.53 -33.77 -15.83
CA ILE A 40 -2.42 -35.11 -15.24
C ILE A 40 -3.75 -35.83 -15.07
N ALA A 41 -4.83 -35.08 -14.91
CA ALA A 41 -6.19 -35.58 -14.77
C ALA A 41 -7.15 -34.67 -15.56
N PRO A 42 -7.24 -34.86 -16.88
CA PRO A 42 -8.12 -34.05 -17.71
C PRO A 42 -9.57 -34.18 -17.25
N MET A 43 -10.19 -33.06 -16.91
CA MET A 43 -11.60 -32.89 -16.60
C MET A 43 -12.14 -31.70 -17.39
N GLY A 44 -13.46 -31.60 -17.52
CA GLY A 44 -14.10 -30.50 -18.23
C GLY A 44 -13.76 -29.11 -17.66
N LEU A 45 -13.44 -29.02 -16.35
CA LEU A 45 -12.98 -27.79 -15.69
C LEU A 45 -12.18 -28.16 -14.45
N TRP A 46 -11.03 -27.53 -14.28
CA TRP A 46 -10.33 -27.37 -13.01
C TRP A 46 -10.37 -25.91 -12.59
N ALA A 47 -10.60 -25.66 -11.31
CA ALA A 47 -10.62 -24.30 -10.76
C ALA A 47 -10.05 -24.26 -9.34
N VAL A 48 -9.42 -23.13 -9.03
CA VAL A 48 -9.19 -22.68 -7.65
C VAL A 48 -10.17 -21.55 -7.36
N THR A 49 -10.89 -21.66 -6.24
CA THR A 49 -11.96 -20.73 -5.91
C THR A 49 -11.71 -20.07 -4.56
N ARG A 50 -12.31 -18.89 -4.36
CA ARG A 50 -12.47 -18.22 -3.07
C ARG A 50 -13.95 -18.24 -2.69
N ILE A 51 -14.23 -18.55 -1.43
CA ILE A 51 -15.57 -18.44 -0.87
C ILE A 51 -15.63 -17.16 -0.02
N HIS A 52 -16.57 -16.28 -0.36
CA HIS A 52 -16.75 -15.02 0.34
C HIS A 52 -18.20 -14.56 0.31
N ARG A 53 -18.80 -14.33 1.48
CA ARG A 53 -20.17 -13.81 1.66
C ARG A 53 -21.24 -14.58 0.90
N GLY A 54 -21.08 -15.90 0.79
CA GLY A 54 -22.03 -16.75 0.08
C GLY A 54 -21.76 -16.94 -1.41
N ASP A 55 -20.73 -16.29 -1.93
CA ASP A 55 -20.27 -16.42 -3.31
C ASP A 55 -19.03 -17.32 -3.40
N GLN A 56 -18.92 -18.02 -4.51
CA GLN A 56 -17.75 -18.78 -4.92
C GLN A 56 -17.14 -18.10 -6.15
N ILE A 57 -15.99 -17.50 -6.00
CA ILE A 57 -15.29 -16.72 -7.03
C ILE A 57 -14.16 -17.59 -7.59
N LEU A 58 -14.11 -17.78 -8.91
CA LEU A 58 -13.05 -18.52 -9.59
C LEU A 58 -11.78 -17.64 -9.68
N LEU A 59 -10.74 -17.98 -8.92
CA LEU A 59 -9.45 -17.28 -8.93
C LEU A 59 -8.55 -17.73 -10.08
N ALA A 60 -8.58 -19.03 -10.40
CA ALA A 60 -7.96 -19.62 -11.57
C ALA A 60 -8.88 -20.70 -12.10
N ALA A 61 -9.01 -20.81 -13.41
CA ALA A 61 -9.88 -21.78 -14.07
C ALA A 61 -9.28 -22.21 -15.41
N GLN A 62 -9.32 -23.52 -15.71
CA GLN A 62 -8.86 -24.09 -16.96
C GLN A 62 -9.68 -25.32 -17.34
N GLY A 63 -10.07 -25.40 -18.58
CA GLY A 63 -10.89 -26.45 -19.19
C GLY A 63 -11.83 -25.84 -20.22
N ASP A 64 -12.36 -26.66 -21.11
CA ASP A 64 -13.25 -26.29 -22.20
C ASP A 64 -14.66 -26.91 -22.08
N GLY A 65 -14.88 -27.69 -21.02
CA GLY A 65 -16.15 -28.37 -20.79
C GLY A 65 -17.29 -27.47 -20.27
N TYR A 66 -16.97 -26.25 -19.82
CA TYR A 66 -17.93 -25.33 -19.22
C TYR A 66 -17.67 -23.88 -19.62
N PRO A 67 -18.72 -23.04 -19.76
CA PRO A 67 -18.56 -21.61 -20.08
C PRO A 67 -18.17 -20.79 -18.84
N LEU A 68 -17.16 -21.26 -18.09
CA LEU A 68 -16.67 -20.65 -16.86
C LEU A 68 -15.20 -20.30 -17.03
N ALA A 69 -14.83 -19.08 -16.61
CA ALA A 69 -13.47 -18.57 -16.66
C ALA A 69 -13.07 -17.94 -15.33
N THR A 70 -11.80 -17.65 -15.18
CA THR A 70 -11.29 -16.82 -14.07
C THR A 70 -12.09 -15.55 -13.91
N GLY A 71 -12.48 -15.22 -12.68
CA GLY A 71 -13.36 -14.09 -12.33
C GLY A 71 -14.84 -14.42 -12.32
N ALA A 72 -15.29 -15.59 -12.79
CA ALA A 72 -16.70 -16.00 -12.68
C ALA A 72 -17.12 -16.16 -11.20
N VAL A 73 -18.36 -15.80 -10.91
CA VAL A 73 -18.95 -15.85 -9.57
C VAL A 73 -20.17 -16.77 -9.59
N LEU A 74 -20.21 -17.72 -8.67
CA LEU A 74 -21.26 -18.73 -8.53
C LEU A 74 -21.80 -18.69 -7.10
N PRO A 75 -23.10 -19.04 -6.88
CA PRO A 75 -23.64 -19.19 -5.54
C PRO A 75 -22.98 -20.37 -4.80
N TYR A 76 -22.38 -20.12 -3.63
CA TYR A 76 -21.75 -21.20 -2.85
C TYR A 76 -22.79 -22.18 -2.25
N ALA A 77 -23.96 -21.68 -1.87
CA ALA A 77 -25.01 -22.48 -1.24
C ALA A 77 -25.54 -23.64 -2.14
N ALA A 78 -25.41 -23.52 -3.45
CA ALA A 78 -25.80 -24.53 -4.43
C ALA A 78 -24.59 -25.24 -5.07
N SER A 79 -23.44 -25.28 -4.38
CA SER A 79 -22.22 -25.84 -4.92
C SER A 79 -21.89 -27.22 -4.36
N PHE A 80 -21.26 -28.06 -5.17
CA PHE A 80 -20.65 -29.33 -4.75
C PHE A 80 -19.63 -29.14 -3.63
N CYS A 81 -18.94 -27.99 -3.66
CA CYS A 81 -17.93 -27.62 -2.67
C CYS A 81 -18.53 -27.50 -1.26
N LEU A 82 -19.77 -27.04 -1.11
CA LEU A 82 -20.44 -26.96 0.20
C LEU A 82 -20.62 -28.35 0.83
N SER A 83 -21.15 -29.31 0.08
CA SER A 83 -21.33 -30.69 0.57
C SER A 83 -20.02 -31.38 0.91
N MET A 84 -18.98 -31.13 0.12
CA MET A 84 -17.63 -31.64 0.38
C MET A 84 -17.02 -31.00 1.65
N VAL A 85 -17.06 -29.68 1.79
CA VAL A 85 -16.43 -28.97 2.93
C VAL A 85 -17.13 -29.28 4.24
N SER A 86 -18.47 -29.43 4.22
CA SER A 86 -19.23 -29.82 5.40
C SER A 86 -19.04 -31.28 5.83
N GLY A 87 -18.35 -32.08 5.00
CA GLY A 87 -18.15 -33.51 5.24
C GLY A 87 -19.40 -34.36 4.93
N ALA A 88 -20.45 -33.79 4.32
CA ALA A 88 -21.65 -34.49 3.94
C ALA A 88 -21.41 -35.41 2.73
N ALA A 89 -20.44 -35.11 1.89
CA ALA A 89 -20.12 -35.89 0.68
C ALA A 89 -18.59 -36.07 0.51
N PRO A 90 -18.17 -37.12 -0.24
CA PRO A 90 -16.76 -37.42 -0.43
C PRO A 90 -16.06 -36.32 -1.26
N ARG A 91 -14.75 -36.21 -1.09
CA ARG A 91 -13.93 -35.23 -1.82
C ARG A 91 -13.75 -35.55 -3.30
N ILE A 92 -13.85 -36.80 -3.65
CA ILE A 92 -13.80 -37.30 -5.02
C ILE A 92 -15.02 -38.17 -5.27
N ALA A 93 -15.75 -37.87 -6.32
CA ALA A 93 -16.88 -38.61 -6.79
C ALA A 93 -16.75 -38.86 -8.30
N PRO A 94 -16.22 -40.03 -8.73
CA PRO A 94 -16.17 -40.39 -10.14
C PRO A 94 -17.55 -40.46 -10.80
N ASP A 95 -18.60 -40.74 -10.01
CA ASP A 95 -20.00 -40.70 -10.38
C ASP A 95 -20.83 -39.94 -9.32
N VAL A 96 -21.16 -38.70 -9.59
CA VAL A 96 -21.95 -37.85 -8.66
C VAL A 96 -23.35 -38.41 -8.44
N GLY A 97 -23.92 -39.18 -9.39
CA GLY A 97 -25.22 -39.83 -9.25
C GLY A 97 -25.25 -40.97 -8.22
N ALA A 98 -24.06 -41.51 -7.89
CA ALA A 98 -23.92 -42.51 -6.83
C ALA A 98 -23.86 -41.92 -5.41
N VAL A 99 -23.72 -40.59 -5.27
CA VAL A 99 -23.65 -39.87 -4.00
C VAL A 99 -24.90 -39.00 -3.83
N PRO A 100 -25.82 -39.32 -2.91
CA PRO A 100 -27.12 -38.64 -2.80
C PRO A 100 -27.03 -37.12 -2.67
N GLU A 101 -26.11 -36.62 -1.89
CA GLU A 101 -25.87 -35.17 -1.66
C GLU A 101 -25.41 -34.47 -2.94
N TYR A 102 -24.62 -35.13 -3.75
CA TYR A 102 -24.17 -34.59 -5.03
C TYR A 102 -25.23 -34.74 -6.12
N ALA A 103 -26.00 -35.81 -6.13
CA ALA A 103 -27.13 -35.97 -7.04
C ALA A 103 -28.13 -34.83 -6.87
N ALA A 104 -28.49 -34.49 -5.61
CA ALA A 104 -29.37 -33.37 -5.31
C ALA A 104 -28.78 -32.01 -5.76
N THR A 105 -27.47 -31.83 -5.65
CA THR A 105 -26.81 -30.62 -6.14
C THR A 105 -26.78 -30.57 -7.67
N ALA A 106 -26.56 -31.72 -8.34
CA ALA A 106 -26.52 -31.81 -9.80
C ALA A 106 -27.87 -31.46 -10.43
N ASP A 107 -28.98 -31.80 -9.78
CA ASP A 107 -30.35 -31.50 -10.24
C ASP A 107 -30.66 -30.01 -10.34
N VAL A 108 -29.98 -29.17 -9.52
CA VAL A 108 -30.14 -27.70 -9.50
C VAL A 108 -28.98 -26.95 -10.14
N CYS A 109 -27.91 -27.65 -10.54
CA CYS A 109 -26.77 -27.05 -11.18
C CYS A 109 -27.11 -26.58 -12.61
N PRO A 110 -26.73 -25.37 -13.03
CA PRO A 110 -27.02 -24.86 -14.37
C PRO A 110 -26.24 -25.55 -15.50
N PHE A 111 -25.31 -26.43 -15.17
CA PHE A 111 -24.55 -27.23 -16.15
C PHE A 111 -24.52 -28.70 -15.74
N PRO A 112 -24.40 -29.64 -16.72
CA PRO A 112 -24.32 -31.06 -16.42
C PRO A 112 -23.01 -31.38 -15.66
N VAL A 113 -23.08 -32.02 -14.51
CA VAL A 113 -21.95 -32.52 -13.74
C VAL A 113 -22.17 -33.99 -13.42
N SER A 114 -21.28 -34.87 -13.90
CA SER A 114 -21.33 -36.32 -13.67
C SER A 114 -20.16 -36.81 -12.82
N ALA A 115 -19.06 -36.05 -12.73
CA ALA A 115 -17.95 -36.32 -11.83
C ALA A 115 -17.50 -35.04 -11.13
N TYR A 116 -17.06 -35.17 -9.88
CA TYR A 116 -16.61 -34.07 -9.05
C TYR A 116 -15.35 -34.43 -8.26
N VAL A 117 -14.46 -33.46 -8.13
CA VAL A 117 -13.28 -33.50 -7.25
C VAL A 117 -13.24 -32.21 -6.45
N GLY A 118 -12.91 -32.29 -5.16
CA GLY A 118 -12.74 -31.08 -4.33
C GLY A 118 -11.78 -31.25 -3.17
N THR A 119 -11.08 -30.19 -2.84
CA THR A 119 -10.24 -30.10 -1.63
C THR A 119 -10.29 -28.67 -1.07
N PRO A 120 -10.41 -28.47 0.26
CA PRO A 120 -10.45 -27.14 0.84
C PRO A 120 -9.08 -26.47 0.83
N ILE A 121 -9.06 -25.16 0.70
CA ILE A 121 -7.93 -24.27 0.98
C ILE A 121 -8.24 -23.54 2.27
N VAL A 122 -7.34 -23.60 3.25
CA VAL A 122 -7.56 -23.11 4.60
C VAL A 122 -6.72 -21.85 4.84
N ALA A 123 -7.36 -20.80 5.38
CA ALA A 123 -6.68 -19.59 5.81
C ALA A 123 -5.85 -19.82 7.10
N PRO A 124 -4.90 -18.93 7.46
CA PRO A 124 -4.06 -19.07 8.65
C PRO A 124 -4.82 -19.31 9.96
N GLY A 125 -6.03 -18.79 10.09
CA GLY A 125 -6.92 -18.99 11.26
C GLY A 125 -7.64 -20.33 11.33
N GLY A 126 -7.46 -21.21 10.32
CA GLY A 126 -8.18 -22.48 10.22
C GLY A 126 -9.55 -22.36 9.52
N GLU A 127 -9.90 -21.20 9.05
CA GLU A 127 -11.14 -20.93 8.35
C GLU A 127 -11.05 -21.33 6.88
N LEU A 128 -12.19 -21.69 6.29
CA LEU A 128 -12.28 -21.98 4.86
C LEU A 128 -12.00 -20.70 4.05
N PHE A 129 -10.95 -20.71 3.25
CA PHE A 129 -10.69 -19.65 2.28
C PHE A 129 -11.41 -19.94 0.95
N GLY A 130 -11.27 -21.15 0.45
CA GLY A 130 -11.78 -21.56 -0.85
C GLY A 130 -11.56 -23.05 -1.10
N THR A 131 -11.60 -23.45 -2.36
CA THR A 131 -11.42 -24.85 -2.76
C THR A 131 -10.61 -24.95 -4.04
N VAL A 132 -9.87 -26.05 -4.19
CA VAL A 132 -9.50 -26.57 -5.51
C VAL A 132 -10.61 -27.53 -5.92
N CYS A 133 -11.16 -27.40 -7.09
CA CYS A 133 -12.24 -28.26 -7.57
C CYS A 133 -12.11 -28.59 -9.07
N GLY A 134 -12.54 -29.80 -9.41
CA GLY A 134 -12.66 -30.31 -10.77
C GLY A 134 -14.08 -30.77 -11.04
N TYR A 135 -14.58 -30.48 -12.23
CA TYR A 135 -15.91 -30.85 -12.70
C TYR A 135 -15.82 -31.53 -14.06
N ASP A 136 -16.65 -32.57 -14.27
CA ASP A 136 -16.81 -33.20 -15.58
C ASP A 136 -18.26 -33.53 -15.88
N ALA A 137 -18.67 -33.27 -17.12
CA ALA A 137 -20.01 -33.62 -17.61
C ALA A 137 -20.17 -35.15 -17.84
N GLN A 138 -19.05 -35.88 -17.86
CA GLN A 138 -19.01 -37.32 -18.01
C GLN A 138 -18.52 -37.96 -16.72
N ARG A 139 -19.00 -39.19 -16.47
CA ARG A 139 -18.44 -40.02 -15.38
C ARG A 139 -16.98 -40.30 -15.63
N GLN A 140 -16.20 -40.30 -14.57
CA GLN A 140 -14.79 -40.58 -14.58
C GLN A 140 -14.51 -41.99 -14.04
N PRO A 141 -13.37 -42.62 -14.42
CA PRO A 141 -12.98 -43.90 -13.87
C PRO A 141 -12.69 -43.83 -12.36
N GLU A 142 -12.91 -44.92 -11.62
CA GLU A 142 -12.61 -45.02 -10.18
C GLU A 142 -11.14 -44.70 -9.85
N SER A 143 -10.22 -44.84 -10.83
CA SER A 143 -8.83 -44.43 -10.68
C SER A 143 -8.65 -42.93 -10.35
N LEU A 144 -9.69 -42.10 -10.56
CA LEU A 144 -9.71 -40.71 -10.16
C LEU A 144 -9.46 -40.52 -8.64
N GLU A 145 -9.91 -41.47 -7.82
CA GLU A 145 -9.68 -41.48 -6.36
C GLU A 145 -8.20 -41.51 -5.97
N ARG A 146 -7.32 -41.99 -6.86
CA ARG A 146 -5.87 -41.97 -6.64
C ARG A 146 -5.25 -40.57 -6.60
N LEU A 147 -6.01 -39.53 -6.99
CA LEU A 147 -5.58 -38.17 -6.87
C LEU A 147 -5.62 -37.66 -5.42
N GLN A 148 -6.29 -38.36 -4.49
CA GLN A 148 -6.49 -37.90 -3.11
C GLN A 148 -5.17 -37.43 -2.44
N PRO A 149 -4.05 -38.22 -2.45
CA PRO A 149 -2.82 -37.78 -1.80
C PRO A 149 -2.20 -36.54 -2.45
N LEU A 150 -2.33 -36.39 -3.77
CA LEU A 150 -1.86 -35.20 -4.48
C LEU A 150 -2.68 -33.98 -4.13
N LEU A 151 -4.02 -34.11 -4.08
CA LEU A 151 -4.90 -33.03 -3.69
C LEU A 151 -4.66 -32.56 -2.26
N ASP A 152 -4.36 -33.48 -1.34
CA ASP A 152 -3.97 -33.17 0.04
C ASP A 152 -2.68 -32.35 0.08
N LEU A 153 -1.68 -32.75 -0.69
CA LEU A 153 -0.43 -32.01 -0.82
C LEU A 153 -0.65 -30.63 -1.42
N LEU A 154 -1.37 -30.53 -2.55
CA LEU A 154 -1.62 -29.26 -3.22
C LEU A 154 -2.45 -28.31 -2.35
N SER A 155 -3.46 -28.81 -1.65
CA SER A 155 -4.25 -28.05 -0.67
C SER A 155 -3.37 -27.47 0.43
N SER A 156 -2.48 -28.29 1.01
CA SER A 156 -1.55 -27.85 2.06
C SER A 156 -0.55 -26.81 1.55
N LEU A 157 0.01 -27.02 0.35
CA LEU A 157 0.95 -26.07 -0.26
C LEU A 157 0.27 -24.74 -0.62
N LEU A 158 -0.93 -24.78 -1.23
CA LEU A 158 -1.69 -23.58 -1.53
C LEU A 158 -2.06 -22.81 -0.26
N SER A 159 -2.46 -23.53 0.80
CA SER A 159 -2.76 -22.89 2.09
C SER A 159 -1.52 -22.25 2.71
N ALA A 160 -0.34 -22.84 2.57
CA ALA A 160 0.92 -22.27 3.04
C ALA A 160 1.34 -21.04 2.21
N VAL A 161 1.21 -21.07 0.89
CA VAL A 161 1.49 -19.92 0.02
C VAL A 161 0.50 -18.78 0.31
N LEU A 162 -0.79 -19.09 0.47
CA LEU A 162 -1.81 -18.12 0.87
C LEU A 162 -1.44 -17.41 2.18
N ALA A 163 -1.06 -18.18 3.20
CA ALA A 163 -0.65 -17.64 4.48
C ALA A 163 0.54 -16.69 4.34
N GLY A 164 1.56 -17.08 3.58
CA GLY A 164 2.74 -16.25 3.32
C GLY A 164 2.41 -14.95 2.59
N ASP A 165 1.57 -15.01 1.55
CA ASP A 165 1.18 -13.84 0.76
C ASP A 165 0.29 -12.87 1.56
N LEU A 166 -0.66 -13.40 2.35
CA LEU A 166 -1.48 -12.57 3.26
C LEU A 166 -0.62 -11.86 4.30
N HIS A 167 0.31 -12.57 4.96
CA HIS A 167 1.22 -11.98 5.94
C HIS A 167 2.13 -10.92 5.32
N ALA A 168 2.68 -11.18 4.13
CA ALA A 168 3.53 -10.20 3.43
C ALA A 168 2.74 -8.93 3.06
N THR A 169 1.50 -9.10 2.61
CA THR A 169 0.62 -7.98 2.27
C THR A 169 0.26 -7.15 3.50
N GLU A 170 -0.06 -7.79 4.63
CA GLU A 170 -0.37 -7.10 5.89
C GLU A 170 0.84 -6.36 6.44
N ALA A 171 2.00 -7.02 6.50
CA ALA A 171 3.25 -6.39 6.95
C ALA A 171 3.64 -5.18 6.09
N ALA A 172 3.41 -5.25 4.76
CA ALA A 172 3.64 -4.12 3.86
C ALA A 172 2.70 -2.94 4.15
N ARG A 173 1.42 -3.21 4.47
CA ARG A 173 0.44 -2.18 4.86
C ARG A 173 0.79 -1.54 6.19
N GLU A 174 1.14 -2.35 7.20
CA GLU A 174 1.56 -1.86 8.53
C GLU A 174 2.82 -0.99 8.42
N LEU A 175 3.80 -1.42 7.63
CA LEU A 175 5.02 -0.65 7.40
C LEU A 175 4.73 0.69 6.72
N GLU A 176 3.85 0.70 5.72
CA GLU A 176 3.48 1.93 5.03
C GLU A 176 2.70 2.87 5.96
N GLN A 177 1.79 2.33 6.78
CA GLN A 177 1.06 3.10 7.80
C GLN A 177 2.02 3.70 8.83
N ALA A 178 2.91 2.88 9.39
CA ALA A 178 3.92 3.35 10.34
C ALA A 178 4.86 4.43 9.75
N ARG A 179 5.19 4.29 8.45
CA ARG A 179 5.97 5.30 7.72
C ARG A 179 5.22 6.63 7.60
N ARG A 180 3.92 6.59 7.26
CA ARG A 180 3.09 7.80 7.16
C ARG A 180 2.98 8.49 8.51
N GLU A 181 2.70 7.76 9.58
CA GLU A 181 2.63 8.31 10.93
C GLU A 181 3.95 8.92 11.38
N ALA A 182 5.08 8.25 11.08
CA ALA A 182 6.41 8.75 11.42
C ALA A 182 6.84 10.00 10.62
N ASP A 183 6.13 10.37 9.55
CA ASP A 183 6.40 11.56 8.76
C ASP A 183 5.56 12.77 9.14
N LEU A 184 4.61 12.59 10.04
CA LEU A 184 3.76 13.68 10.53
C LEU A 184 4.27 14.24 11.87
N ASP A 185 4.02 15.52 12.10
CA ASP A 185 4.19 16.17 13.38
C ASP A 185 2.96 15.86 14.26
N PRO A 186 3.14 15.25 15.44
CA PRO A 186 2.01 14.78 16.25
C PRO A 186 1.17 15.92 16.82
N LEU A 187 1.69 17.15 16.90
CA LEU A 187 0.97 18.30 17.43
C LEU A 187 0.07 18.94 16.37
N THR A 188 0.57 19.06 15.13
CA THR A 188 -0.11 19.82 14.07
C THR A 188 -0.71 18.96 12.96
N GLY A 189 -0.33 17.67 12.87
CA GLY A 189 -0.72 16.80 11.77
C GLY A 189 -0.05 17.10 10.42
N LEU A 190 0.77 18.15 10.34
CA LEU A 190 1.55 18.50 9.15
C LEU A 190 2.73 17.55 8.97
N LEU A 191 3.39 17.58 7.80
CA LEU A 191 4.65 16.89 7.67
C LEU A 191 5.65 17.39 8.72
N ASN A 192 6.38 16.46 9.35
CA ASN A 192 7.52 16.81 10.19
C ASN A 192 8.79 16.97 9.34
N ARG A 193 9.95 17.27 9.95
CA ARG A 193 11.24 17.41 9.28
C ARG A 193 11.64 16.18 8.45
N ARG A 194 11.29 14.99 8.90
CA ARG A 194 11.57 13.74 8.17
C ARG A 194 10.66 13.60 6.94
N GLY A 195 9.36 13.81 7.10
CA GLY A 195 8.38 13.81 6.01
C GLY A 195 8.71 14.85 4.94
N TRP A 196 9.05 16.07 5.36
CA TRP A 196 9.58 17.13 4.49
C TRP A 196 10.79 16.68 3.68
N SER A 197 11.81 16.15 4.36
CA SER A 197 13.05 15.72 3.70
C SER A 197 12.82 14.61 2.68
N ARG A 198 11.88 13.68 2.98
CA ARG A 198 11.48 12.62 2.06
C ARG A 198 10.75 13.17 0.84
N TYR A 199 9.77 14.05 1.07
CA TYR A 199 9.03 14.71 0.01
C TYR A 199 9.96 15.47 -0.94
N VAL A 200 10.77 16.36 -0.42
CA VAL A 200 11.69 17.19 -1.19
C VAL A 200 12.66 16.33 -2.01
N ARG A 201 13.17 15.22 -1.44
CA ARG A 201 14.07 14.30 -2.16
C ARG A 201 13.37 13.59 -3.31
N ALA A 202 12.12 13.17 -3.14
CA ALA A 202 11.33 12.53 -4.19
C ALA A 202 11.02 13.51 -5.33
N GLU A 203 10.61 14.73 -4.98
CA GLU A 203 10.26 15.78 -5.94
C GLU A 203 11.49 16.34 -6.66
N GLU A 204 12.67 16.36 -6.04
CA GLU A 204 13.92 16.84 -6.66
C GLU A 204 14.20 16.13 -8.00
N GLN A 205 13.95 14.83 -8.08
CA GLN A 205 14.13 14.07 -9.32
C GLN A 205 13.14 14.51 -10.40
N ARG A 206 11.90 14.78 -10.01
CA ARG A 206 10.84 15.25 -10.91
C ARG A 206 11.14 16.65 -11.43
N PHE A 207 11.48 17.60 -10.55
CA PHE A 207 11.81 18.97 -10.93
C PHE A 207 13.03 19.04 -11.85
N ARG A 208 14.06 18.23 -11.57
CA ARG A 208 15.24 18.14 -12.47
C ARG A 208 14.90 17.58 -13.84
N ARG A 209 13.94 16.66 -13.91
CA ARG A 209 13.56 16.01 -15.16
C ARG A 209 12.66 16.87 -16.05
N PHE A 210 11.71 17.58 -15.46
CA PHE A 210 10.68 18.31 -16.18
C PHE A 210 10.87 19.82 -16.18
N GLY A 211 11.69 20.37 -15.27
CA GLY A 211 11.95 21.79 -15.18
C GLY A 211 10.77 22.60 -14.64
N ASP A 212 9.83 21.96 -13.93
CA ASP A 212 8.68 22.64 -13.37
C ASP A 212 9.14 23.73 -12.39
N PRO A 213 8.52 24.93 -12.38
CA PRO A 213 8.84 25.97 -11.40
C PRO A 213 8.36 25.54 -10.01
N ALA A 214 9.09 25.93 -8.97
CA ALA A 214 8.66 25.80 -7.59
C ALA A 214 9.27 26.90 -6.74
N CYS A 215 8.64 27.20 -5.60
CA CYS A 215 9.16 28.10 -4.60
C CYS A 215 9.22 27.40 -3.23
N VAL A 216 10.22 27.76 -2.44
CA VAL A 216 10.35 27.38 -1.05
C VAL A 216 10.05 28.60 -0.17
N VAL A 217 9.17 28.42 0.81
CA VAL A 217 8.92 29.42 1.86
C VAL A 217 9.36 28.85 3.19
N VAL A 218 10.14 29.60 3.93
CA VAL A 218 10.53 29.31 5.33
C VAL A 218 9.82 30.30 6.23
N ILE A 219 9.23 29.81 7.31
CA ILE A 219 8.43 30.60 8.24
C ILE A 219 8.90 30.31 9.67
N ASP A 220 9.03 31.36 10.49
CA ASP A 220 9.38 31.28 11.91
C ASP A 220 8.37 32.10 12.72
N LEU A 221 7.81 31.52 13.79
CA LEU A 221 6.86 32.22 14.68
C LEU A 221 7.62 33.13 15.64
N ASP A 222 7.41 34.44 15.53
CA ASP A 222 8.22 35.44 16.25
C ASP A 222 7.98 35.49 17.77
N GLN A 223 6.83 35.04 18.27
CA GLN A 223 6.41 35.27 19.66
C GLN A 223 6.21 33.97 20.47
N LEU A 224 6.53 32.81 19.95
CA LEU A 224 6.28 31.54 20.65
C LEU A 224 6.93 31.48 22.03
N LYS A 225 8.17 31.99 22.16
CA LYS A 225 8.85 32.02 23.45
C LYS A 225 8.14 32.90 24.47
N VAL A 226 7.64 34.08 24.05
CA VAL A 226 6.89 34.98 24.93
C VAL A 226 5.58 34.34 25.39
N VAL A 227 4.86 33.65 24.48
CA VAL A 227 3.64 32.93 24.80
C VAL A 227 3.92 31.82 25.82
N ASN A 228 5.00 31.04 25.62
CA ASN A 228 5.40 29.97 26.54
C ASN A 228 5.77 30.52 27.92
N ASP A 229 6.58 31.58 27.96
CA ASP A 229 7.07 32.19 29.21
C ASP A 229 5.94 32.85 30.02
N THR A 230 4.92 33.40 29.33
CA THR A 230 3.79 34.12 29.95
C THR A 230 2.62 33.23 30.28
N CYS A 231 2.25 32.29 29.40
CA CYS A 231 1.02 31.52 29.46
C CYS A 231 1.25 29.99 29.58
N GLY A 232 2.51 29.54 29.63
CA GLY A 232 2.90 28.15 29.73
C GLY A 232 2.89 27.39 28.41
N HIS A 233 3.54 26.22 28.39
CA HIS A 233 3.73 25.41 27.18
C HIS A 233 2.44 24.98 26.48
N ALA A 234 1.38 24.69 27.25
CA ALA A 234 0.07 24.36 26.67
C ALA A 234 -0.54 25.52 25.84
N ALA A 235 -0.23 26.78 26.18
CA ALA A 235 -0.63 27.93 25.38
C ALA A 235 0.22 28.06 24.11
N GLY A 236 1.52 27.76 24.21
CA GLY A 236 2.41 27.70 23.06
C GLY A 236 2.01 26.60 22.08
N ASP A 237 1.62 25.42 22.55
CA ASP A 237 1.13 24.33 21.72
C ASP A 237 -0.15 24.75 20.94
N ARG A 238 -1.10 25.40 21.62
CA ARG A 238 -2.30 25.97 20.93
C ARG A 238 -1.94 27.04 19.91
N TYR A 239 -0.95 27.88 20.21
CA TYR A 239 -0.46 28.92 19.30
C TYR A 239 0.14 28.30 18.02
N ILE A 240 0.94 27.22 18.17
CA ILE A 240 1.50 26.45 17.05
C ILE A 240 0.39 25.77 16.23
N CYS A 241 -0.57 25.09 16.88
CA CYS A 241 -1.70 24.46 16.19
C CYS A 241 -2.49 25.49 15.39
N ARG A 242 -2.77 26.65 15.98
CA ARG A 242 -3.50 27.72 15.30
C ARG A 242 -2.72 28.27 14.10
N ALA A 243 -1.39 28.43 14.22
CA ALA A 243 -0.55 28.82 13.09
C ALA A 243 -0.60 27.78 11.96
N ALA A 244 -0.52 26.49 12.30
CA ALA A 244 -0.63 25.39 11.35
C ALA A 244 -1.96 25.39 10.58
N GLU A 245 -3.09 25.57 11.29
CA GLU A 245 -4.42 25.66 10.68
C GLU A 245 -4.50 26.83 9.70
N VAL A 246 -4.10 28.04 10.14
CA VAL A 246 -4.12 29.25 9.31
C VAL A 246 -3.24 29.09 8.08
N LEU A 247 -2.04 28.54 8.22
CA LEU A 247 -1.15 28.29 7.08
C LEU A 247 -1.73 27.24 6.13
N ALA A 248 -2.36 26.19 6.64
CA ALA A 248 -2.99 25.15 5.82
C ALA A 248 -4.15 25.72 4.96
N GLU A 249 -4.90 26.71 5.45
CA GLU A 249 -5.95 27.40 4.70
C GLU A 249 -5.36 28.31 3.59
N THR A 250 -4.09 28.67 3.66
CA THR A 250 -3.44 29.55 2.67
C THR A 250 -2.75 28.81 1.54
N VAL A 251 -2.38 27.56 1.73
CA VAL A 251 -1.78 26.72 0.68
C VAL A 251 -2.88 26.09 -0.17
N ARG A 252 -2.58 25.83 -1.44
CA ARG A 252 -3.51 25.16 -2.37
C ARG A 252 -3.26 23.66 -2.39
N GLU A 253 -4.22 22.94 -2.95
CA GLU A 253 -4.02 21.54 -3.27
C GLU A 253 -2.78 21.34 -4.17
N GLY A 254 -1.87 20.47 -3.75
CA GLY A 254 -0.59 20.23 -4.42
C GLY A 254 0.60 20.98 -3.82
N ASP A 255 0.40 22.05 -3.03
CA ASP A 255 1.46 22.63 -2.21
C ASP A 255 1.69 21.77 -0.96
N VAL A 256 2.90 21.79 -0.43
CA VAL A 256 3.26 21.01 0.75
C VAL A 256 3.63 21.93 1.89
N LEU A 257 2.97 21.74 3.03
CA LEU A 257 3.23 22.44 4.28
C LEU A 257 3.79 21.47 5.31
N ALA A 258 4.83 21.88 6.03
CA ALA A 258 5.49 21.10 7.06
C ALA A 258 5.81 21.95 8.29
N ARG A 259 5.82 21.32 9.47
CA ARG A 259 6.44 21.85 10.69
C ARG A 259 7.80 21.19 10.88
N LEU A 260 8.86 21.96 10.88
CA LEU A 260 10.23 21.44 10.87
C LEU A 260 10.88 21.35 12.24
N GLY A 261 10.30 22.03 13.22
CA GLY A 261 10.71 22.00 14.63
C GLY A 261 10.16 23.23 15.34
N GLY A 262 9.98 23.18 16.62
CA GLY A 262 9.61 24.33 17.47
C GLY A 262 8.59 25.28 16.82
N ASP A 263 9.11 26.42 16.38
CA ASP A 263 8.44 27.53 15.75
C ASP A 263 8.65 27.62 14.21
N GLU A 264 9.35 26.65 13.61
CA GLU A 264 9.71 26.63 12.19
C GLU A 264 8.70 25.87 11.32
N PHE A 265 8.22 26.51 10.24
CA PHE A 265 7.42 25.89 9.18
C PHE A 265 8.08 26.06 7.82
N GLY A 266 7.76 25.15 6.90
CA GLY A 266 8.21 25.18 5.51
C GLY A 266 7.07 24.92 4.53
N ILE A 267 7.08 25.63 3.39
CA ILE A 267 6.16 25.37 2.28
C ILE A 267 6.97 25.12 1.02
N VAL A 268 6.58 24.08 0.25
CA VAL A 268 6.96 23.94 -1.17
C VAL A 268 5.73 24.27 -2.00
N ALA A 269 5.78 25.39 -2.71
CA ALA A 269 4.75 25.79 -3.67
C ALA A 269 5.12 25.18 -5.04
N VAL A 270 4.39 24.14 -5.44
CA VAL A 270 4.63 23.35 -6.66
C VAL A 270 4.04 24.07 -7.88
N GLY A 271 4.78 24.14 -9.00
CA GLY A 271 4.35 24.84 -10.19
C GLY A 271 4.25 26.37 -10.01
N ALA A 272 4.86 26.92 -8.94
CA ALA A 272 4.78 28.34 -8.60
C ALA A 272 6.00 29.10 -9.13
N THR A 273 5.76 30.18 -9.86
CA THR A 273 6.78 31.19 -10.16
C THR A 273 7.09 32.00 -8.92
N ILE A 274 8.15 32.83 -8.95
CA ILE A 274 8.50 33.69 -7.82
C ILE A 274 7.38 34.68 -7.47
N ASP A 275 6.62 35.13 -8.45
CA ASP A 275 5.48 36.06 -8.22
C ASP A 275 4.33 35.36 -7.53
N HIS A 276 3.99 34.12 -7.95
CA HIS A 276 3.03 33.29 -7.21
C HIS A 276 3.50 32.97 -5.79
N GLY A 277 4.81 32.78 -5.60
CA GLY A 277 5.39 32.61 -4.27
C GLY A 277 5.24 33.87 -3.40
N ARG A 278 5.37 35.07 -3.95
CA ARG A 278 5.12 36.35 -3.24
C ARG A 278 3.65 36.48 -2.84
N GLU A 279 2.74 36.20 -3.76
CA GLU A 279 1.30 36.22 -3.48
C GLU A 279 0.93 35.23 -2.35
N LEU A 280 1.55 34.04 -2.32
CA LEU A 280 1.37 33.07 -1.25
C LEU A 280 1.86 33.63 0.09
N VAL A 281 3.08 34.21 0.13
CA VAL A 281 3.63 34.83 1.35
C VAL A 281 2.75 35.97 1.84
N ASP A 282 2.33 36.88 0.97
CA ASP A 282 1.44 38.01 1.32
C ASP A 282 0.08 37.54 1.86
N ARG A 283 -0.45 36.45 1.31
CA ARG A 283 -1.70 35.85 1.78
C ARG A 283 -1.52 35.21 3.16
N ALA A 284 -0.44 34.45 3.36
CA ALA A 284 -0.11 33.81 4.62
C ALA A 284 0.17 34.82 5.73
N GLU A 285 0.95 35.87 5.45
CA GLU A 285 1.20 36.97 6.40
C GLU A 285 -0.08 37.65 6.86
N ARG A 286 -0.97 37.97 5.92
CA ARG A 286 -2.26 38.61 6.25
C ARG A 286 -3.15 37.68 7.06
N ALA A 287 -3.24 36.41 6.72
CA ALA A 287 -4.04 35.43 7.43
C ALA A 287 -3.54 35.22 8.87
N MET A 288 -2.23 35.06 9.05
CA MET A 288 -1.61 34.92 10.36
C MET A 288 -1.79 36.19 11.21
N ALA A 289 -1.61 37.39 10.62
CA ALA A 289 -1.83 38.64 11.33
C ALA A 289 -3.30 38.82 11.77
N ALA A 290 -4.27 38.44 10.93
CA ALA A 290 -5.68 38.43 11.27
C ALA A 290 -6.02 37.46 12.42
N ALA A 291 -5.28 36.36 12.54
CA ALA A 291 -5.37 35.41 13.66
C ALA A 291 -4.57 35.81 14.90
N GLY A 292 -3.91 36.98 14.90
CA GLY A 292 -3.08 37.46 16.00
C GLY A 292 -1.74 36.73 16.12
N ILE A 293 -1.27 36.12 15.06
CA ILE A 293 -0.02 35.34 15.03
C ILE A 293 1.05 36.13 14.26
N ALA A 294 2.17 36.38 14.92
CA ALA A 294 3.33 37.03 14.30
C ALA A 294 4.29 35.97 13.76
N GLY A 295 4.75 36.17 12.53
CA GLY A 295 5.73 35.28 11.92
C GLY A 295 6.61 36.01 10.92
N SER A 296 7.84 35.56 10.76
CA SER A 296 8.80 36.02 9.78
C SER A 296 8.89 35.03 8.62
N PHE A 297 8.88 35.54 7.39
CA PHE A 297 8.79 34.76 6.17
C PHE A 297 10.00 34.98 5.28
N GLY A 298 10.46 33.93 4.64
CA GLY A 298 11.48 33.99 3.59
C GLY A 298 11.07 33.17 2.41
N LEU A 299 11.29 33.69 1.21
CA LEU A 299 10.92 33.08 -0.07
C LEU A 299 12.13 32.95 -0.96
N ALA A 300 12.28 31.81 -1.62
CA ALA A 300 13.23 31.61 -2.70
C ALA A 300 12.68 30.70 -3.79
N PRO A 301 13.03 30.97 -5.08
CA PRO A 301 12.70 30.06 -6.16
C PRO A 301 13.56 28.82 -6.14
N TYR A 302 13.00 27.68 -6.51
CA TYR A 302 13.77 26.49 -6.86
C TYR A 302 14.52 26.74 -8.18
N THR A 303 15.77 26.30 -8.23
CA THR A 303 16.54 26.23 -9.47
C THR A 303 17.19 24.86 -9.61
N VAL A 304 17.27 24.33 -10.82
CA VAL A 304 17.91 23.02 -11.10
C VAL A 304 19.38 22.99 -10.63
N VAL A 305 20.05 24.14 -10.65
CA VAL A 305 21.48 24.27 -10.26
C VAL A 305 21.68 24.14 -8.76
N SER A 306 20.87 24.85 -7.98
CA SER A 306 21.01 24.92 -6.50
C SER A 306 20.18 23.84 -5.79
N GLY A 307 19.18 23.27 -6.46
CA GLY A 307 18.23 22.31 -5.91
C GLY A 307 17.41 22.87 -4.73
N PHE A 308 16.61 22.03 -4.12
CA PHE A 308 15.86 22.40 -2.90
C PHE A 308 16.76 22.83 -1.74
N PRO A 309 17.92 22.19 -1.47
CA PRO A 309 18.83 22.67 -0.43
C PRO A 309 19.31 24.10 -0.65
N GLY A 310 19.50 24.50 -1.91
CA GLY A 310 19.88 25.88 -2.24
C GLY A 310 18.72 26.85 -2.07
N ALA A 311 17.53 26.51 -2.54
CA ALA A 311 16.33 27.32 -2.33
C ALA A 311 16.00 27.49 -0.84
N TRP A 312 16.12 26.40 -0.06
CA TRP A 312 15.95 26.46 1.39
C TRP A 312 16.88 27.49 2.05
N ARG A 313 18.20 27.40 1.79
CA ARG A 313 19.17 28.34 2.38
C ARG A 313 18.89 29.80 2.01
N GLN A 314 18.45 30.06 0.77
CA GLN A 314 18.10 31.41 0.34
C GLN A 314 16.84 31.91 1.06
N ALA A 315 15.80 31.05 1.17
CA ALA A 315 14.59 31.39 1.89
C ALA A 315 14.86 31.62 3.38
N ASP A 316 15.65 30.78 4.04
CA ASP A 316 16.04 30.92 5.44
C ASP A 316 16.77 32.25 5.70
N ASN A 317 17.75 32.59 4.86
CA ASN A 317 18.43 33.89 4.94
C ASN A 317 17.47 35.09 4.78
N ALA A 318 16.50 34.99 3.87
CA ALA A 318 15.48 36.01 3.67
C ALA A 318 14.55 36.15 4.89
N MET A 319 14.11 35.03 5.46
CA MET A 319 13.31 34.99 6.70
C MET A 319 14.08 35.62 7.86
N TYR A 320 15.34 35.25 8.06
CA TYR A 320 16.17 35.80 9.12
C TYR A 320 16.38 37.33 8.99
N ALA A 321 16.60 37.82 7.76
CA ALA A 321 16.69 39.25 7.49
C ALA A 321 15.35 39.98 7.79
N GLN A 322 14.22 39.39 7.52
CA GLN A 322 12.91 39.95 7.91
C GLN A 322 12.74 39.96 9.43
N LYS A 323 13.10 38.88 10.12
CA LYS A 323 13.04 38.76 11.58
C LYS A 323 13.88 39.82 12.27
N GLN A 324 15.11 40.09 11.77
CA GLN A 324 15.96 41.17 12.31
C GLN A 324 15.34 42.56 12.12
N ARG A 325 14.76 42.85 10.96
CA ARG A 325 14.09 44.15 10.69
C ARG A 325 12.91 44.37 11.61
N ARG A 326 12.13 43.33 11.94
CA ARG A 326 11.01 43.41 12.87
C ARG A 326 11.47 43.68 14.32
N ARG A 327 12.57 43.04 14.77
CA ARG A 327 13.17 43.24 16.10
C ARG A 327 13.83 44.61 16.29
N GLY A 328 14.32 45.22 15.22
CA GLY A 328 14.94 46.54 15.24
C GLY A 328 13.96 47.75 15.13
N ARG A 329 12.65 47.51 14.98
CA ARG A 329 11.66 48.58 15.04
C ARG A 329 11.30 48.85 16.51
N PRO A 330 11.50 50.08 17.07
CA PRO A 330 10.98 50.43 18.39
C PRO A 330 9.47 50.27 18.39
N ASP A 331 8.95 49.74 19.48
CA ASP A 331 7.50 49.57 19.72
C ASP A 331 6.85 50.99 19.79
N ASP A 332 6.14 51.38 18.73
CA ASP A 332 5.39 52.66 18.66
C ASP A 332 4.13 52.67 19.61
N ARG A 333 4.14 51.83 20.66
CA ARG A 333 3.04 51.75 21.65
C ARG A 333 3.25 52.57 22.91
N GLU A 334 4.29 53.43 22.97
CA GLU A 334 4.51 54.32 24.11
C GLU A 334 4.34 55.83 23.78
N THR A 335 3.35 56.22 22.96
CA THR A 335 2.91 57.61 22.88
C THR A 335 1.40 57.70 22.81
N GLY A 336 0.77 57.53 23.93
CA GLY A 336 -0.65 57.76 24.14
C GLY A 336 -0.93 58.09 25.60
N ARG A 337 -0.38 59.22 26.07
CA ARG A 337 -0.90 59.90 27.26
C ARG A 337 -1.94 60.89 26.82
#